data_cfc664cea7c66f33b0433b4d4a9a25df
#
_entry.id   cfc664cea7c66f33b0433b4d4a9a25df
#
_cell.length_a   1.000
_cell.length_b   1.000
_cell.length_c   1.000
_cell.angle_alpha   90.00
_cell.angle_beta   90.00
_cell.angle_gamma   90.00
#
_symmetry.space_group_name_H-M   'P 1'
#
loop_
_entity.id
_entity.type
_entity.pdbx_description
1 polymer ?
#
loop_
_entity_poly.entity_id
_entity_poly.type
_entity_poly.pdbx_seq_one_letter_code
_entity_poly.pdbx_strand_id
1 'polypeptide(L)'
;MNREKAIKGLIGLAELFDKELSQAVIGFYLEALSRFSDEEISMALNTAMMTCKFFPKPAELVELINGPAGDQAITAWEQLTEAVQRHGAYDSVMFSDTRITRAVEAMGGWIAVCNWPVAELHYRRAEFVKTFMAVKPLKEQKVLAGLVELDNRSRGYFDKLPEPARIGDFRTLKLVEKPKDDEDAE
;
A
#
# COMPACT_ATOMS: atom_id res chain seq x y z
N MET A 1 2.23 6.82 -15.22
CA MET A 1 2.23 8.30 -15.12
C MET A 1 2.75 8.92 -16.41
N ASN A 2 1.96 9.75 -17.05
CA ASN A 2 2.40 10.59 -18.17
C ASN A 2 3.04 11.88 -17.60
N ARG A 3 4.37 11.96 -17.67
CA ARG A 3 5.14 13.06 -17.07
C ARG A 3 4.73 14.44 -17.61
N GLU A 4 4.49 14.53 -18.89
CA GLU A 4 4.14 15.79 -19.55
C GLU A 4 2.77 16.33 -19.08
N LYS A 5 1.79 15.43 -18.94
CA LYS A 5 0.46 15.76 -18.43
C LYS A 5 0.52 16.21 -16.97
N ALA A 6 1.30 15.53 -16.14
CA ALA A 6 1.50 15.91 -14.74
C ALA A 6 2.19 17.27 -14.59
N ILE A 7 3.23 17.56 -15.41
CA ILE A 7 3.91 18.85 -15.42
C ILE A 7 2.94 19.97 -15.80
N LYS A 8 2.16 19.82 -16.87
CA LYS A 8 1.16 20.81 -17.30
C LYS A 8 0.14 21.09 -16.20
N GLY A 9 -0.34 20.04 -15.53
CA GLY A 9 -1.28 20.18 -14.41
C GLY A 9 -0.68 20.92 -13.22
N LEU A 10 0.57 20.61 -12.85
CA LEU A 10 1.28 21.28 -11.76
C LEU A 10 1.54 22.75 -12.06
N ILE A 11 1.94 23.08 -13.30
CA ILE A 11 2.17 24.48 -13.72
C ILE A 11 0.84 25.25 -13.68
N GLY A 12 -0.24 24.71 -14.25
CA GLY A 12 -1.55 25.35 -14.21
C GLY A 12 -2.07 25.56 -12.79
N LEU A 13 -1.86 24.60 -11.90
CA LEU A 13 -2.20 24.76 -10.49
C LEU A 13 -1.33 25.85 -9.82
N ALA A 14 -0.04 25.91 -10.13
CA ALA A 14 0.87 26.92 -9.58
C ALA A 14 0.49 28.35 -10.01
N GLU A 15 0.09 28.52 -11.27
CA GLU A 15 -0.40 29.79 -11.79
C GLU A 15 -1.63 30.27 -11.03
N LEU A 16 -2.57 29.38 -10.68
CA LEU A 16 -3.77 29.72 -9.89
C LEU A 16 -3.44 30.21 -8.47
N PHE A 17 -2.31 29.81 -7.94
CA PHE A 17 -1.85 30.20 -6.60
C PHE A 17 -0.71 31.26 -6.64
N ASP A 18 -0.51 31.94 -7.78
CA ASP A 18 0.55 32.93 -7.99
C ASP A 18 1.94 32.40 -7.57
N LYS A 19 2.24 31.12 -7.91
CA LYS A 19 3.46 30.44 -7.54
C LYS A 19 4.31 30.10 -8.75
N GLU A 20 5.58 30.46 -8.71
CA GLU A 20 6.55 30.01 -9.70
C GLU A 20 7.21 28.71 -9.24
N LEU A 21 7.29 27.72 -10.14
CA LEU A 21 7.93 26.44 -9.89
C LEU A 21 9.23 26.34 -10.70
N SER A 22 10.35 26.16 -10.00
CA SER A 22 11.60 25.79 -10.67
C SER A 22 11.55 24.34 -11.15
N GLN A 23 12.38 23.99 -12.15
CA GLN A 23 12.50 22.61 -12.65
C GLN A 23 12.86 21.62 -11.55
N ALA A 24 13.70 22.02 -10.59
CA ALA A 24 14.07 21.18 -9.46
C ALA A 24 12.86 20.87 -8.56
N VAL A 25 12.02 21.88 -8.29
CA VAL A 25 10.80 21.69 -7.50
C VAL A 25 9.82 20.77 -8.24
N ILE A 26 9.61 20.98 -9.55
CA ILE A 26 8.77 20.10 -10.38
C ILE A 26 9.28 18.65 -10.30
N GLY A 27 10.61 18.44 -10.29
CA GLY A 27 11.22 17.12 -10.12
C GLY A 27 10.78 16.41 -8.85
N PHE A 28 10.75 17.10 -7.70
CA PHE A 28 10.27 16.54 -6.43
C PHE A 28 8.78 16.16 -6.47
N TYR A 29 7.94 16.96 -7.12
CA TYR A 29 6.53 16.61 -7.30
C TYR A 29 6.36 15.36 -8.16
N LEU A 30 7.09 15.26 -9.27
CA LEU A 30 7.03 14.10 -10.16
C LEU A 30 7.54 12.82 -9.47
N GLU A 31 8.55 12.93 -8.64
CA GLU A 31 9.05 11.80 -7.85
C GLU A 31 7.99 11.32 -6.85
N ALA A 32 7.41 12.25 -6.09
CA ALA A 32 6.35 11.92 -5.12
C ALA A 32 5.11 11.30 -5.78
N LEU A 33 4.75 11.76 -6.98
CA LEU A 33 3.57 11.33 -7.73
C LEU A 33 3.83 10.14 -8.67
N SER A 34 5.06 9.65 -8.78
CA SER A 34 5.49 8.64 -9.77
C SER A 34 4.74 7.31 -9.68
N ARG A 35 4.24 6.97 -8.51
CA ARG A 35 3.51 5.72 -8.21
C ARG A 35 2.02 5.76 -8.52
N PHE A 36 1.47 6.92 -8.83
CA PHE A 36 0.04 7.10 -9.07
C PHE A 36 -0.29 7.14 -10.57
N SER A 37 -1.53 6.81 -10.91
CA SER A 37 -2.06 6.91 -12.26
C SER A 37 -2.31 8.36 -12.68
N ASP A 38 -2.48 8.60 -13.99
CA ASP A 38 -2.77 9.93 -14.52
C ASP A 38 -4.12 10.46 -14.04
N GLU A 39 -5.09 9.53 -13.85
CA GLU A 39 -6.42 9.83 -13.35
C GLU A 39 -6.37 10.30 -11.90
N GLU A 40 -5.66 9.57 -11.04
CA GLU A 40 -5.49 9.92 -9.62
C GLU A 40 -4.80 11.27 -9.45
N ILE A 41 -3.74 11.52 -10.22
CA ILE A 41 -3.02 12.81 -10.20
C ILE A 41 -3.95 13.94 -10.67
N SER A 42 -4.69 13.74 -11.74
CA SER A 42 -5.63 14.75 -12.24
C SER A 42 -6.73 15.05 -11.24
N MET A 43 -7.27 14.04 -10.56
CA MET A 43 -8.27 14.23 -9.51
C MET A 43 -7.70 15.00 -8.31
N ALA A 44 -6.48 14.67 -7.87
CA ALA A 44 -5.84 15.39 -6.77
C ALA A 44 -5.56 16.85 -7.08
N LEU A 45 -5.10 17.17 -8.30
CA LEU A 45 -4.87 18.54 -8.75
C LEU A 45 -6.18 19.33 -8.79
N ASN A 46 -7.27 18.74 -9.30
CA ASN A 46 -8.59 19.34 -9.31
C ASN A 46 -9.13 19.56 -7.89
N THR A 47 -8.97 18.59 -7.00
CA THR A 47 -9.37 18.72 -5.60
C THR A 47 -8.56 19.80 -4.91
N ALA A 48 -7.26 19.86 -5.13
CA ALA A 48 -6.37 20.88 -4.57
C ALA A 48 -6.80 22.29 -4.99
N MET A 49 -7.15 22.48 -6.27
CA MET A 49 -7.68 23.75 -6.80
C MET A 49 -8.92 24.23 -6.05
N MET A 50 -9.79 23.29 -5.63
CA MET A 50 -11.07 23.60 -4.98
C MET A 50 -10.97 23.72 -3.45
N THR A 51 -10.04 23.03 -2.82
CA THR A 51 -10.01 22.86 -1.36
C THR A 51 -8.81 23.52 -0.67
N CYS A 52 -7.67 23.66 -1.37
CA CYS A 52 -6.48 24.23 -0.78
C CYS A 52 -6.51 25.76 -0.76
N LYS A 53 -6.06 26.36 0.32
CA LYS A 53 -5.90 27.82 0.43
C LYS A 53 -4.55 28.32 -0.11
N PHE A 54 -3.56 27.44 -0.16
CA PHE A 54 -2.21 27.70 -0.63
C PHE A 54 -1.79 26.59 -1.59
N PHE A 55 -0.77 26.86 -2.40
CA PHE A 55 -0.21 25.84 -3.28
C PHE A 55 0.25 24.63 -2.47
N PRO A 56 -0.31 23.41 -2.71
CA PRO A 56 -0.08 22.26 -1.89
C PRO A 56 1.34 21.71 -2.05
N LYS A 57 1.92 21.24 -0.96
CA LYS A 57 3.20 20.51 -0.97
C LYS A 57 3.02 19.11 -1.60
N PRO A 58 4.11 18.47 -2.08
CA PRO A 58 4.01 17.11 -2.63
C PRO A 58 3.31 16.11 -1.71
N ALA A 59 3.57 16.20 -0.39
CA ALA A 59 2.92 15.33 0.61
C ALA A 59 1.41 15.56 0.70
N GLU A 60 0.96 16.81 0.59
CA GLU A 60 -0.47 17.18 0.61
C GLU A 60 -1.20 16.66 -0.64
N LEU A 61 -0.56 16.73 -1.82
CA LEU A 61 -1.12 16.10 -3.04
C LEU A 61 -1.22 14.57 -2.90
N VAL A 62 -0.22 13.94 -2.31
CA VAL A 62 -0.26 12.51 -2.01
C VAL A 62 -1.39 12.17 -1.03
N GLU A 63 -1.64 13.02 -0.03
CA GLU A 63 -2.75 12.87 0.91
C GLU A 63 -4.11 13.03 0.22
N LEU A 64 -4.23 13.99 -0.70
CA LEU A 64 -5.45 14.16 -1.51
C LEU A 64 -5.75 12.95 -2.41
N ILE A 65 -4.72 12.26 -2.91
CA ILE A 65 -4.90 11.02 -3.69
C ILE A 65 -5.34 9.86 -2.78
N ASN A 66 -4.66 9.67 -1.68
CA ASN A 66 -4.87 8.53 -0.80
C ASN A 66 -6.10 8.69 0.12
N GLY A 67 -6.66 9.90 0.23
CA GLY A 67 -7.66 10.25 1.24
C GLY A 67 -7.05 10.44 2.64
N PRO A 68 -7.85 10.92 3.59
CA PRO A 68 -7.44 11.06 4.99
C PRO A 68 -6.90 9.74 5.56
N ALA A 69 -5.91 9.81 6.43
CA ALA A 69 -5.29 8.62 7.02
C ALA A 69 -6.30 7.70 7.74
N GLY A 70 -7.36 8.29 8.29
CA GLY A 70 -8.47 7.55 8.88
C GLY A 70 -9.24 6.69 7.87
N ASP A 71 -9.53 7.24 6.69
CA ASP A 71 -10.25 6.52 5.64
C ASP A 71 -9.40 5.39 5.06
N GLN A 72 -8.09 5.62 4.89
CA GLN A 72 -7.14 4.56 4.51
C GLN A 72 -7.13 3.41 5.52
N ALA A 73 -7.17 3.72 6.82
CA ALA A 73 -7.19 2.70 7.87
C ALA A 73 -8.51 1.91 7.88
N ILE A 74 -9.64 2.55 7.55
CA ILE A 74 -10.94 1.89 7.41
C ILE A 74 -10.91 0.93 6.22
N THR A 75 -10.46 1.39 5.05
CA THR A 75 -10.30 0.55 3.86
C THR A 75 -9.34 -0.63 4.10
N ALA A 76 -8.23 -0.39 4.80
CA ALA A 76 -7.30 -1.43 5.19
C ALA A 76 -7.92 -2.48 6.11
N TRP A 77 -8.80 -2.06 7.04
CA TRP A 77 -9.55 -2.97 7.89
C TRP A 77 -10.53 -3.83 7.08
N GLU A 78 -11.23 -3.23 6.12
CA GLU A 78 -12.14 -3.96 5.23
C GLU A 78 -11.40 -5.01 4.40
N GLN A 79 -10.24 -4.64 3.81
CA GLN A 79 -9.38 -5.58 3.10
C GLN A 79 -8.90 -6.73 4.00
N LEU A 80 -8.50 -6.42 5.24
CA LEU A 80 -8.08 -7.43 6.21
C LEU A 80 -9.21 -8.40 6.55
N THR A 81 -10.40 -7.87 6.88
CA THR A 81 -11.54 -8.71 7.28
C THR A 81 -12.07 -9.55 6.12
N GLU A 82 -12.09 -9.01 4.90
CA GLU A 82 -12.42 -9.78 3.69
C GLU A 82 -11.42 -10.90 3.45
N ALA A 83 -10.12 -10.62 3.60
CA ALA A 83 -9.07 -11.61 3.48
C ALA A 83 -9.21 -12.75 4.50
N VAL A 84 -9.48 -12.41 5.77
CA VAL A 84 -9.74 -13.39 6.83
C VAL A 84 -10.94 -14.29 6.51
N GLN A 85 -12.04 -13.69 6.01
CA GLN A 85 -13.25 -14.45 5.66
C GLN A 85 -13.04 -15.36 4.45
N ARG A 86 -12.24 -14.91 3.45
CA ARG A 86 -12.05 -15.63 2.19
C ARG A 86 -10.99 -16.71 2.27
N HIS A 87 -9.91 -16.47 3.00
CA HIS A 87 -8.72 -17.32 3.02
C HIS A 87 -8.51 -18.04 4.35
N GLY A 88 -8.94 -17.45 5.46
CA GLY A 88 -8.77 -18.03 6.79
C GLY A 88 -7.29 -18.22 7.18
N ALA A 89 -7.06 -19.01 8.23
CA ALA A 89 -5.73 -19.26 8.77
C ALA A 89 -4.88 -20.23 7.94
N TYR A 90 -5.48 -20.95 6.99
CA TYR A 90 -4.77 -22.00 6.23
C TYR A 90 -3.97 -21.44 5.07
N ASP A 91 -4.51 -20.46 4.35
CA ASP A 91 -3.88 -19.85 3.18
C ASP A 91 -2.86 -18.78 3.59
N SER A 92 -1.78 -18.71 2.83
CA SER A 92 -0.84 -17.58 2.90
C SER A 92 -1.39 -16.40 2.10
N VAL A 93 -1.19 -15.19 2.61
CA VAL A 93 -1.69 -13.97 1.97
C VAL A 93 -0.58 -12.93 1.83
N MET A 94 -0.73 -12.04 0.85
CA MET A 94 0.15 -10.91 0.64
C MET A 94 -0.69 -9.68 0.30
N PHE A 95 -0.57 -8.63 1.12
CA PHE A 95 -1.28 -7.37 0.91
C PHE A 95 -0.47 -6.40 0.05
N SER A 96 -1.13 -5.68 -0.86
CA SER A 96 -0.49 -4.61 -1.63
C SER A 96 -0.04 -3.44 -0.74
N ASP A 97 -0.82 -3.08 0.29
CA ASP A 97 -0.40 -2.15 1.32
C ASP A 97 0.35 -2.88 2.43
N THR A 98 1.66 -2.73 2.45
CA THR A 98 2.54 -3.39 3.43
C THR A 98 2.34 -2.89 4.87
N ARG A 99 1.60 -1.79 5.08
CA ARG A 99 1.20 -1.36 6.43
C ARG A 99 0.20 -2.34 7.04
N ILE A 100 -0.68 -2.96 6.22
CA ILE A 100 -1.58 -4.04 6.68
C ILE A 100 -0.75 -5.20 7.20
N THR A 101 0.25 -5.65 6.42
CA THR A 101 1.17 -6.72 6.82
C THR A 101 1.83 -6.42 8.16
N ARG A 102 2.38 -5.21 8.33
CA ARG A 102 3.01 -4.80 9.61
C ARG A 102 2.04 -4.70 10.76
N ALA A 103 0.83 -4.19 10.52
CA ALA A 103 -0.20 -4.13 11.56
C ALA A 103 -0.60 -5.53 12.01
N VAL A 104 -0.82 -6.47 11.08
CA VAL A 104 -1.12 -7.87 11.36
C VAL A 104 0.00 -8.52 12.17
N GLU A 105 1.26 -8.32 11.80
CA GLU A 105 2.41 -8.84 12.56
C GLU A 105 2.46 -8.30 13.98
N ALA A 106 2.23 -6.99 14.17
CA ALA A 106 2.19 -6.37 15.48
C ALA A 106 1.04 -6.87 16.36
N MET A 107 -0.03 -7.38 15.75
CA MET A 107 -1.20 -7.93 16.44
C MET A 107 -1.17 -9.45 16.60
N GLY A 108 0.00 -10.08 16.46
CA GLY A 108 0.21 -11.51 16.70
C GLY A 108 0.32 -12.37 15.45
N GLY A 109 0.32 -11.77 14.25
CA GLY A 109 0.47 -12.45 12.97
C GLY A 109 -0.85 -12.96 12.38
N TRP A 110 -0.74 -13.51 11.16
CA TRP A 110 -1.90 -13.88 10.35
C TRP A 110 -2.84 -14.88 11.02
N ILE A 111 -2.27 -15.95 11.57
CA ILE A 111 -3.06 -17.02 12.20
C ILE A 111 -3.80 -16.50 13.43
N ALA A 112 -3.18 -15.64 14.24
CA ALA A 112 -3.82 -15.04 15.40
C ALA A 112 -5.00 -14.15 15.00
N VAL A 113 -4.79 -13.33 13.97
CA VAL A 113 -5.83 -12.44 13.41
C VAL A 113 -7.02 -13.24 12.87
N CYS A 114 -6.77 -14.33 12.15
CA CYS A 114 -7.83 -15.21 11.65
C CYS A 114 -8.65 -15.90 12.76
N ASN A 115 -8.09 -16.04 13.95
CA ASN A 115 -8.75 -16.70 15.08
C ASN A 115 -9.37 -15.73 16.08
N TRP A 116 -9.47 -14.44 15.78
CA TRP A 116 -10.12 -13.50 16.69
C TRP A 116 -11.60 -13.85 16.90
N PRO A 117 -12.06 -13.83 18.15
CA PRO A 117 -13.48 -14.01 18.44
C PRO A 117 -14.33 -12.90 17.80
N VAL A 118 -15.45 -13.27 17.20
CA VAL A 118 -16.37 -12.31 16.56
C VAL A 118 -16.82 -11.21 17.54
N ALA A 119 -17.03 -11.57 18.81
CA ALA A 119 -17.41 -10.63 19.86
C ALA A 119 -16.35 -9.55 20.14
N GLU A 120 -15.09 -9.79 19.79
CA GLU A 120 -13.99 -8.85 20.00
C GLU A 120 -13.71 -7.96 18.78
N LEU A 121 -14.29 -8.23 17.61
CA LEU A 121 -13.92 -7.55 16.36
C LEU A 121 -14.02 -6.02 16.43
N HIS A 122 -14.97 -5.49 17.22
CA HIS A 122 -15.07 -4.03 17.37
C HIS A 122 -13.89 -3.42 18.12
N TYR A 123 -13.33 -4.11 19.13
CA TYR A 123 -12.10 -3.70 19.81
C TYR A 123 -10.90 -3.89 18.92
N ARG A 124 -10.82 -5.01 18.20
CA ARG A 124 -9.74 -5.33 17.27
C ARG A 124 -9.66 -4.33 16.13
N ARG A 125 -10.80 -3.82 15.65
CA ARG A 125 -10.86 -2.75 14.67
C ARG A 125 -10.17 -1.49 15.18
N ALA A 126 -10.50 -1.04 16.38
CA ALA A 126 -9.91 0.17 16.96
C ALA A 126 -8.39 0.01 17.17
N GLU A 127 -7.96 -1.16 17.64
CA GLU A 127 -6.55 -1.50 17.81
C GLU A 127 -5.81 -1.55 16.46
N PHE A 128 -6.41 -2.19 15.45
CA PHE A 128 -5.84 -2.25 14.09
C PHE A 128 -5.69 -0.86 13.48
N VAL A 129 -6.72 -0.03 13.51
CA VAL A 129 -6.68 1.34 12.97
C VAL A 129 -5.54 2.13 13.61
N LYS A 130 -5.44 2.10 14.94
CA LYS A 130 -4.36 2.75 15.68
C LYS A 130 -2.98 2.23 15.25
N THR A 131 -2.83 0.92 15.14
CA THR A 131 -1.56 0.28 14.75
C THR A 131 -1.20 0.60 13.30
N PHE A 132 -2.18 0.50 12.38
CA PHE A 132 -2.00 0.81 10.97
C PHE A 132 -1.53 2.25 10.73
N MET A 133 -2.08 3.21 11.47
CA MET A 133 -1.67 4.61 11.39
C MET A 133 -0.27 4.88 11.96
N ALA A 134 0.17 4.05 12.91
CA ALA A 134 1.47 4.20 13.58
C ALA A 134 2.63 3.53 12.81
N VAL A 135 2.34 2.49 12.02
CA VAL A 135 3.39 1.74 11.31
C VAL A 135 3.79 2.42 9.99
N LYS A 136 5.07 2.31 9.65
CA LYS A 136 5.58 2.72 8.33
C LYS A 136 5.45 1.56 7.33
N PRO A 137 5.26 1.81 6.03
CA PRO A 137 5.25 0.75 5.04
C PRO A 137 6.59 0.01 5.00
N LEU A 138 6.56 -1.28 4.64
CA LEU A 138 7.77 -2.05 4.35
C LEU A 138 8.37 -1.61 3.01
N LYS A 139 9.66 -1.79 2.85
CA LYS A 139 10.35 -1.54 1.57
C LYS A 139 9.99 -2.61 0.52
N GLU A 140 9.75 -3.83 0.97
CA GLU A 140 9.46 -4.99 0.14
C GLU A 140 8.15 -5.64 0.57
N GLN A 141 7.52 -6.34 -0.37
CA GLN A 141 6.34 -7.14 -0.09
C GLN A 141 6.72 -8.33 0.80
N LYS A 142 5.85 -8.64 1.75
CA LYS A 142 6.05 -9.77 2.66
C LYS A 142 4.80 -10.64 2.71
N VAL A 143 5.02 -11.93 2.61
CA VAL A 143 3.96 -12.94 2.76
C VAL A 143 3.67 -13.15 4.24
N LEU A 144 2.39 -13.17 4.57
CA LEU A 144 1.88 -13.64 5.85
C LEU A 144 1.54 -15.12 5.70
N ALA A 145 2.39 -15.96 6.24
CA ALA A 145 2.30 -17.41 6.07
C ALA A 145 1.06 -17.98 6.77
N GLY A 146 0.30 -18.80 6.06
CA GLY A 146 -0.78 -19.62 6.59
C GLY A 146 -0.28 -20.96 7.15
N LEU A 147 -1.20 -21.70 7.76
CA LEU A 147 -0.85 -23.01 8.41
C LEU A 147 -0.29 -24.01 7.42
N VAL A 148 -0.78 -24.08 6.17
CA VAL A 148 -0.28 -25.01 5.13
C VAL A 148 1.17 -24.71 4.80
N GLU A 149 1.52 -23.44 4.62
CA GLU A 149 2.91 -23.05 4.34
C GLU A 149 3.83 -23.38 5.52
N LEU A 150 3.40 -23.07 6.74
CA LEU A 150 4.18 -23.35 7.95
C LEU A 150 4.39 -24.86 8.16
N ASP A 151 3.37 -25.69 7.91
CA ASP A 151 3.49 -27.14 7.99
C ASP A 151 4.46 -27.69 6.93
N ASN A 152 4.34 -27.26 5.68
CA ASN A 152 5.24 -27.63 4.60
C ASN A 152 6.69 -27.23 4.91
N ARG A 153 6.92 -26.02 5.39
CA ARG A 153 8.26 -25.55 5.80
C ARG A 153 8.84 -26.41 6.94
N SER A 154 8.01 -26.74 7.94
CA SER A 154 8.44 -27.58 9.09
C SER A 154 8.85 -28.98 8.67
N ARG A 155 8.27 -29.50 7.59
CA ARG A 155 8.58 -30.82 6.99
C ARG A 155 9.68 -30.79 5.94
N GLY A 156 10.22 -29.58 5.63
CA GLY A 156 11.27 -29.43 4.63
C GLY A 156 10.78 -29.41 3.17
N TYR A 157 9.48 -29.22 2.93
CA TYR A 157 8.89 -29.16 1.58
C TYR A 157 8.91 -27.75 1.03
N PHE A 158 10.08 -27.18 0.77
CA PHE A 158 10.25 -25.81 0.30
C PHE A 158 9.84 -25.61 -1.17
N ASP A 159 9.88 -26.64 -1.97
CA ASP A 159 9.46 -26.70 -3.38
C ASP A 159 7.93 -26.77 -3.57
N LYS A 160 7.18 -27.03 -2.48
CA LYS A 160 5.71 -27.18 -2.49
C LYS A 160 5.01 -26.10 -1.68
N LEU A 161 5.61 -24.92 -1.56
CA LEU A 161 4.95 -23.82 -0.87
C LEU A 161 3.79 -23.30 -1.74
N PRO A 162 2.61 -23.08 -1.15
CA PRO A 162 1.48 -22.53 -1.86
C PRO A 162 1.77 -21.08 -2.28
N GLU A 163 1.29 -20.69 -3.45
CA GLU A 163 1.33 -19.27 -3.84
C GLU A 163 0.42 -18.46 -2.91
N PRO A 164 0.91 -17.35 -2.35
CA PRO A 164 0.11 -16.51 -1.48
C PRO A 164 -1.01 -15.80 -2.25
N ALA A 165 -2.20 -15.74 -1.67
CA ALA A 165 -3.28 -14.96 -2.21
C ALA A 165 -2.92 -13.47 -2.19
N ARG A 166 -3.05 -12.79 -3.33
CA ARG A 166 -2.74 -11.37 -3.49
C ARG A 166 -3.97 -10.51 -3.21
N ILE A 167 -3.86 -9.60 -2.24
CA ILE A 167 -4.97 -8.79 -1.76
C ILE A 167 -4.66 -7.31 -1.99
N GLY A 168 -5.56 -6.61 -2.67
CA GLY A 168 -5.40 -5.22 -3.07
C GLY A 168 -4.83 -5.05 -4.48
N ASP A 169 -4.41 -3.82 -4.81
CA ASP A 169 -3.92 -3.48 -6.15
C ASP A 169 -2.40 -3.57 -6.23
N PHE A 170 -1.90 -4.50 -7.01
CA PHE A 170 -0.47 -4.73 -7.26
C PHE A 170 0.03 -4.10 -8.56
N ARG A 171 -0.82 -3.40 -9.35
CA ARG A 171 -0.44 -2.85 -10.67
C ARG A 171 0.66 -1.81 -10.61
N THR A 172 0.77 -1.10 -9.49
CA THR A 172 1.78 -0.05 -9.28
C THR A 172 3.08 -0.57 -8.67
N LEU A 173 3.12 -1.81 -8.22
CA LEU A 173 4.32 -2.41 -7.64
C LEU A 173 5.15 -3.03 -8.77
N LYS A 174 6.32 -2.46 -9.07
CA LYS A 174 7.32 -3.15 -9.90
C LYS A 174 7.68 -4.45 -9.20
N LEU A 175 7.34 -5.57 -9.83
CA LEU A 175 7.84 -6.86 -9.43
C LEU A 175 9.37 -6.77 -9.49
N VAL A 176 10.03 -6.88 -8.35
CA VAL A 176 11.46 -7.14 -8.32
C VAL A 176 11.60 -8.56 -8.89
N GLU A 177 11.99 -8.66 -10.16
CA GLU A 177 12.35 -9.93 -10.76
C GLU A 177 13.45 -10.54 -9.87
N LYS A 178 13.25 -11.80 -9.46
CA LYS A 178 14.32 -12.57 -8.82
C LYS A 178 15.54 -12.50 -9.74
N PRO A 179 16.75 -12.26 -9.22
CA PRO A 179 17.95 -12.45 -10.01
C PRO A 179 17.91 -13.89 -10.55
N LYS A 180 18.06 -14.03 -11.86
CA LYS A 180 18.31 -15.33 -12.47
C LYS A 180 19.62 -15.80 -11.88
N ASP A 181 19.59 -16.91 -11.16
CA ASP A 181 20.79 -17.65 -10.80
C ASP A 181 21.49 -17.96 -12.12
N ASP A 182 22.66 -17.37 -12.35
CA ASP A 182 23.56 -17.71 -13.45
C ASP A 182 24.08 -19.15 -13.18
N GLU A 183 23.31 -20.14 -13.58
CA GLU A 183 23.83 -21.46 -13.92
C GLU A 183 24.35 -21.34 -15.34
N ASP A 184 25.64 -21.02 -15.47
CA ASP A 184 26.51 -21.43 -16.58
C ASP A 184 27.85 -20.71 -16.41
N ALA A 185 28.77 -21.36 -15.71
CA ALA A 185 30.19 -21.14 -15.86
C ALA A 185 30.89 -22.49 -15.63
N GLU A 186 31.06 -23.23 -16.75
CA GLU A 186 32.16 -24.17 -16.89
C GLU A 186 33.49 -23.45 -17.02
#